data_9e387b27ea3339cf1ca353aeccbcb7c1
#
_entry.id   9e387b27ea3339cf1ca353aeccbcb7c1
#
_cell.length_a   1.000
_cell.length_b   1.000
_cell.length_c   1.000
_cell.angle_alpha   90.00
_cell.angle_beta   90.00
_cell.angle_gamma   90.00
#
_symmetry.space_group_name_H-M   'P 1'
#
loop_
_entity.id
_entity.type
_entity.pdbx_description
1 polymer ?
#
loop_
_entity_poly.entity_id
_entity_poly.type
_entity_poly.pdbx_seq_one_letter_code
_entity_poly.pdbx_strand_id
1 'polypeptide(L)'
;MTKPRSGGRPPARGQAGGVRRADRVASEIQRILSAELLHRVRDPRVAHVTITGVRVNDDLRLARIFFTLLDVGEGDRAEALRGLASATPFFRRTVAGELGLRHAPELVFAYDDDLANARRIDSLLKGLRSARDDETDGDA
;
A
#
# COMPACT_ATOMS: atom_id res chain seq x y z
N MET A 1 3.33 39.09 12.65
CA MET A 1 3.52 38.44 12.62
C MET A 1 3.82 37.79 12.28
N THR A 2 3.63 37.69 12.12
CA THR A 2 3.73 36.93 11.80
C THR A 2 4.16 36.02 12.04
N LYS A 3 4.17 35.43 12.26
CA LYS A 3 4.48 34.52 12.50
C LYS A 3 5.32 34.00 12.45
N PRO A 4 5.59 33.41 12.61
CA PRO A 4 6.41 32.85 12.64
C PRO A 4 6.83 32.04 12.12
N ARG A 5 6.37 31.93 11.74
CA ARG A 5 6.86 31.25 11.16
C ARG A 5 8.01 31.10 11.46
N SER A 6 8.22 31.25 11.89
CA SER A 6 9.32 31.13 12.17
C SER A 6 9.74 30.25 12.96
N GLY A 7 9.40 30.15 13.49
CA GLY A 7 9.67 29.21 14.25
C GLY A 7 10.31 28.08 13.92
N GLY A 8 10.51 27.94 13.38
CA GLY A 8 11.05 26.97 13.21
C GLY A 8 10.77 25.91 12.79
N ARG A 9 10.28 25.90 12.45
CA ARG A 9 10.10 24.97 11.91
C ARG A 9 9.94 25.13 10.94
N PRO A 10 9.77 25.37 10.97
CA PRO A 10 10.03 25.33 9.94
C PRO A 10 9.48 25.03 8.83
N PRO A 11 10.14 25.07 7.84
CA PRO A 11 9.56 24.59 6.64
C PRO A 11 8.79 23.36 6.92
N ALA A 12 9.21 22.69 7.91
CA ALA A 12 8.54 21.50 8.32
C ALA A 12 7.10 21.76 8.65
N ARG A 13 6.83 22.94 9.13
CA ARG A 13 5.49 23.22 9.59
C ARG A 13 4.54 23.43 8.43
N GLY A 14 4.91 24.20 7.46
CA GLY A 14 4.09 24.38 6.28
C GLY A 14 3.95 23.08 5.51
N GLN A 15 5.04 22.36 5.44
CA GLN A 15 5.01 21.06 4.79
C GLN A 15 4.23 20.05 5.60
N ALA A 16 4.21 20.22 6.92
CA ALA A 16 3.45 19.31 7.75
C ALA A 16 1.97 19.35 7.42
N GLY A 17 1.42 20.51 7.07
CA GLY A 17 0.03 20.60 6.64
C GLY A 17 -0.22 19.82 5.37
N GLY A 18 0.65 19.99 4.37
CA GLY A 18 0.54 19.25 3.13
C GLY A 18 0.76 17.78 3.31
N VAL A 19 1.75 17.41 4.14
CA VAL A 19 2.03 16.01 4.42
C VAL A 19 0.83 15.37 5.13
N ARG A 20 0.24 16.05 6.09
CA ARG A 20 -0.92 15.51 6.80
C ARG A 20 -2.09 15.30 5.86
N ARG A 21 -2.28 16.23 4.94
CA ARG A 21 -3.36 16.09 3.97
C ARG A 21 -3.11 14.89 3.06
N ALA A 22 -1.89 14.77 2.56
CA ALA A 22 -1.53 13.64 1.70
C ALA A 22 -1.68 12.32 2.45
N ASP A 23 -1.27 12.27 3.72
CA ASP A 23 -1.39 11.07 4.53
C ASP A 23 -2.85 10.71 4.75
N ARG A 24 -3.68 11.70 5.00
CA ARG A 24 -5.11 11.48 5.20
C ARG A 24 -5.76 10.97 3.93
N VAL A 25 -5.41 11.57 2.80
CA VAL A 25 -5.93 11.12 1.51
C VAL A 25 -5.44 9.70 1.23
N ALA A 26 -4.18 9.39 1.54
CA ALA A 26 -3.64 8.05 1.35
C ALA A 26 -4.43 7.02 2.15
N SER A 27 -4.75 7.32 3.40
CA SER A 27 -5.53 6.42 4.23
C SER A 27 -6.93 6.21 3.65
N GLU A 28 -7.55 7.27 3.17
CA GLU A 28 -8.86 7.16 2.56
C GLU A 28 -8.83 6.37 1.26
N ILE A 29 -7.80 6.58 0.44
CA ILE A 29 -7.65 5.81 -0.78
C ILE A 29 -7.50 4.32 -0.45
N GLN A 30 -6.70 4.00 0.55
CA GLN A 30 -6.54 2.60 0.95
C GLN A 30 -7.87 2.00 1.35
N ARG A 31 -8.64 2.71 2.14
CA ARG A 31 -9.96 2.24 2.57
C ARG A 31 -10.88 2.03 1.38
N ILE A 32 -10.94 3.00 0.48
CA ILE A 32 -11.82 2.95 -0.68
C ILE A 32 -11.45 1.78 -1.58
N LEU A 33 -10.16 1.66 -1.93
CA LEU A 33 -9.73 0.62 -2.85
C LEU A 33 -9.87 -0.77 -2.24
N SER A 34 -9.59 -0.91 -0.95
CA SER A 34 -9.77 -2.19 -0.29
C SER A 34 -11.22 -2.63 -0.32
N ALA A 35 -12.13 -1.69 -0.08
CA ALA A 35 -13.55 -1.98 -0.14
C ALA A 35 -14.00 -2.34 -1.55
N GLU A 36 -13.48 -1.62 -2.56
CA GLU A 36 -13.83 -1.90 -3.95
C GLU A 36 -13.34 -3.28 -4.37
N LEU A 37 -12.12 -3.63 -4.00
CA LEU A 37 -11.57 -4.94 -4.32
C LEU A 37 -12.38 -6.05 -3.66
N LEU A 38 -12.83 -5.82 -2.44
CA LEU A 38 -13.57 -6.83 -1.70
C LEU A 38 -15.00 -6.99 -2.22
N HIS A 39 -15.64 -5.91 -2.59
CA HIS A 39 -17.09 -5.94 -2.83
C HIS A 39 -17.50 -5.76 -4.28
N ARG A 40 -16.72 -5.09 -5.10
CA ARG A 40 -17.17 -4.71 -6.44
C ARG A 40 -16.34 -5.26 -7.58
N VAL A 41 -15.06 -5.48 -7.37
CA VAL A 41 -14.21 -5.97 -8.44
C VAL A 41 -14.28 -7.49 -8.43
N ARG A 42 -14.71 -8.05 -9.56
CA ARG A 42 -14.91 -9.50 -9.65
C ARG A 42 -13.95 -10.15 -10.63
N ASP A 43 -12.78 -9.60 -10.73
CA ASP A 43 -11.75 -10.13 -11.60
C ASP A 43 -10.92 -11.14 -10.81
N PRO A 44 -10.89 -12.41 -11.24
CA PRO A 44 -10.13 -13.42 -10.50
C PRO A 44 -8.64 -13.09 -10.40
N ARG A 45 -8.12 -12.29 -11.31
CA ARG A 45 -6.70 -11.92 -11.26
C ARG A 45 -6.35 -11.10 -10.01
N VAL A 46 -7.34 -10.44 -9.42
CA VAL A 46 -7.10 -9.63 -8.22
C VAL A 46 -7.74 -10.20 -6.97
N ALA A 47 -8.19 -11.46 -7.03
CA ALA A 47 -8.93 -12.07 -5.92
C ALA A 47 -8.10 -12.15 -4.64
N HIS A 48 -6.79 -12.27 -4.74
CA HIS A 48 -5.92 -12.42 -3.58
C HIS A 48 -5.13 -11.16 -3.26
N VAL A 49 -5.47 -10.03 -3.89
CA VAL A 49 -4.77 -8.77 -3.67
C VAL A 49 -5.18 -8.18 -2.34
N THR A 50 -4.18 -7.83 -1.54
CA THR A 50 -4.38 -7.08 -0.30
C THR A 50 -3.54 -5.82 -0.38
N ILE A 51 -4.16 -4.67 -0.19
CA ILE A 51 -3.44 -3.40 -0.22
C ILE A 51 -2.73 -3.23 1.11
N THR A 52 -1.42 -3.06 1.05
CA THR A 52 -0.59 -2.93 2.25
C THR A 52 -0.26 -1.50 2.59
N GLY A 53 -0.39 -0.58 1.66
CA GLY A 53 -0.14 0.81 1.94
C GLY A 53 -0.38 1.68 0.72
N VAL A 54 -0.50 2.97 0.96
CA VAL A 54 -0.69 3.94 -0.09
C VAL A 54 0.17 5.15 0.24
N ARG A 55 0.84 5.70 -0.75
CA ARG A 55 1.59 6.94 -0.62
C ARG A 55 1.11 7.92 -1.67
N VAL A 56 0.81 9.12 -1.23
CA VAL A 56 0.27 10.16 -2.10
C VAL A 56 1.22 11.36 -2.07
N ASN A 57 1.50 11.92 -3.23
CA ASN A 57 2.31 13.14 -3.31
C ASN A 57 1.55 14.32 -2.71
N ASP A 58 2.30 15.33 -2.28
CA ASP A 58 1.70 16.50 -1.63
C ASP A 58 0.68 17.21 -2.52
N ASP A 59 0.86 17.16 -3.83
CA ASP A 59 -0.07 17.78 -4.75
C ASP A 59 -1.30 16.91 -5.06
N LEU A 60 -1.37 15.74 -4.46
CA LEU A 60 -2.48 14.79 -4.59
C LEU A 60 -2.71 14.30 -6.02
N ARG A 61 -1.70 14.35 -6.86
CA ARG A 61 -1.85 13.94 -8.25
C ARG A 61 -1.41 12.52 -8.54
N LEU A 62 -0.59 11.97 -7.66
CA LEU A 62 -0.08 10.61 -7.85
C LEU A 62 -0.22 9.85 -6.56
N ALA A 63 -0.80 8.67 -6.65
CA ALA A 63 -0.92 7.75 -5.53
C ALA A 63 -0.22 6.45 -5.92
N ARG A 64 0.69 6.01 -5.06
CA ARG A 64 1.34 4.71 -5.21
C ARG A 64 0.65 3.74 -4.29
N ILE A 65 0.15 2.66 -4.86
CA ILE A 65 -0.64 1.67 -4.13
C ILE A 65 0.20 0.41 -4.01
N PHE A 66 0.55 0.04 -2.80
CA PHE A 66 1.35 -1.16 -2.57
C PHE A 66 0.42 -2.31 -2.20
N PHE A 67 0.70 -3.48 -2.75
CA PHE A 67 -0.14 -4.64 -2.50
C PHE A 67 0.70 -5.89 -2.33
N THR A 68 0.10 -6.89 -1.72
CA THR A 68 0.67 -8.22 -1.64
C THR A 68 -0.38 -9.22 -2.07
N LEU A 69 0.06 -10.44 -2.31
CA LEU A 69 -0.84 -11.54 -2.67
C LEU A 69 -0.83 -12.56 -1.55
N LEU A 70 -2.01 -12.88 -1.06
CA LEU A 70 -2.15 -13.85 0.02
C LEU A 70 -2.52 -15.21 -0.56
N ASP A 71 -1.90 -16.25 -0.01
CA ASP A 71 -2.24 -17.64 -0.32
C ASP A 71 -1.98 -18.06 -1.76
N VAL A 72 -1.14 -17.32 -2.47
CA VAL A 72 -0.75 -17.67 -3.84
C VAL A 72 0.74 -17.42 -4.00
N GLY A 73 1.32 -17.98 -5.06
CA GLY A 73 2.72 -17.82 -5.35
C GLY A 73 3.02 -16.48 -6.00
N GLU A 74 4.31 -16.14 -6.05
CA GLU A 74 4.73 -14.90 -6.67
C GLU A 74 4.49 -14.88 -8.17
N GLY A 75 4.31 -16.04 -8.79
CA GLY A 75 4.02 -16.08 -10.21
C GLY A 75 2.73 -15.38 -10.59
N ASP A 76 1.83 -15.17 -9.63
CA ASP A 76 0.56 -14.51 -9.89
C ASP A 76 0.67 -13.00 -9.87
N ARG A 77 1.85 -12.47 -9.57
CA ARG A 77 2.04 -11.02 -9.47
C ARG A 77 1.71 -10.30 -10.78
N ALA A 78 2.19 -10.83 -11.90
CA ALA A 78 1.95 -10.20 -13.18
C ALA A 78 0.47 -10.20 -13.55
N GLU A 79 -0.23 -11.29 -13.23
CA GLU A 79 -1.66 -11.36 -13.46
C GLU A 79 -2.41 -10.34 -12.61
N ALA A 80 -2.02 -10.22 -11.34
CA ALA A 80 -2.63 -9.25 -10.44
C ALA A 80 -2.42 -7.84 -10.97
N LEU A 81 -1.21 -7.52 -11.42
CA LEU A 81 -0.94 -6.20 -11.97
C LEU A 81 -1.80 -5.91 -13.19
N ARG A 82 -2.00 -6.90 -14.05
CA ARG A 82 -2.87 -6.72 -15.21
C ARG A 82 -4.31 -6.46 -14.79
N GLY A 83 -4.79 -7.20 -13.80
CA GLY A 83 -6.14 -6.99 -13.31
C GLY A 83 -6.33 -5.63 -12.66
N LEU A 84 -5.34 -5.21 -11.87
CA LEU A 84 -5.39 -3.89 -11.25
C LEU A 84 -5.35 -2.79 -12.29
N ALA A 85 -4.52 -2.97 -13.34
CA ALA A 85 -4.46 -1.99 -14.43
C ALA A 85 -5.81 -1.89 -15.13
N SER A 86 -6.47 -3.00 -15.36
CA SER A 86 -7.80 -3.00 -15.98
C SER A 86 -8.82 -2.25 -15.15
N ALA A 87 -8.73 -2.34 -13.83
CA ALA A 87 -9.68 -1.70 -12.93
C ALA A 87 -9.32 -0.25 -12.63
N THR A 88 -8.14 0.20 -13.00
CA THR A 88 -7.66 1.54 -12.63
C THR A 88 -8.59 2.68 -13.02
N PRO A 89 -9.16 2.72 -14.25
CA PRO A 89 -10.08 3.81 -14.56
C PRO A 89 -11.29 3.85 -13.62
N PHE A 90 -11.81 2.70 -13.26
CA PHE A 90 -12.91 2.62 -12.30
C PHE A 90 -12.47 3.11 -10.92
N PHE A 91 -11.32 2.66 -10.46
CA PHE A 91 -10.79 3.10 -9.17
C PHE A 91 -10.60 4.61 -9.13
N ARG A 92 -10.06 5.19 -10.19
CA ARG A 92 -9.81 6.62 -10.23
C ARG A 92 -11.11 7.40 -10.10
N ARG A 93 -12.14 6.96 -10.79
CA ARG A 93 -13.44 7.64 -10.71
C ARG A 93 -14.01 7.53 -9.31
N THR A 94 -13.93 6.36 -8.71
CA THR A 94 -14.46 6.15 -7.37
C THR A 94 -13.74 7.00 -6.34
N VAL A 95 -12.40 7.04 -6.41
CA VAL A 95 -11.61 7.84 -5.49
C VAL A 95 -11.95 9.32 -5.64
N ALA A 96 -11.96 9.82 -6.87
CA ALA A 96 -12.25 11.23 -7.09
C ALA A 96 -13.64 11.59 -6.60
N GLY A 97 -14.61 10.72 -6.86
CA GLY A 97 -15.98 10.98 -6.44
C GLY A 97 -16.14 10.96 -4.93
N GLU A 98 -15.58 9.97 -4.27
CA GLU A 98 -15.74 9.85 -2.82
C GLU A 98 -14.97 10.93 -2.06
N LEU A 99 -13.82 11.33 -2.56
CA LEU A 99 -13.01 12.35 -1.89
C LEU A 99 -13.30 13.76 -2.37
N GLY A 100 -14.19 13.91 -3.35
CA GLY A 100 -14.52 15.22 -3.87
C GLY A 100 -13.34 15.92 -4.51
N LEU A 101 -12.45 15.17 -5.16
CA LEU A 101 -11.26 15.73 -5.77
C LEU A 101 -11.61 16.29 -7.14
N ARG A 102 -11.01 17.45 -7.45
CA ARG A 102 -11.21 18.06 -8.75
C ARG A 102 -10.67 17.17 -9.87
N HIS A 103 -9.53 16.54 -9.61
CA HIS A 103 -8.90 15.66 -10.58
C HIS A 103 -8.66 14.32 -9.91
N ALA A 104 -8.95 13.25 -10.63
CA ALA A 104 -8.63 11.92 -10.15
C ALA A 104 -7.12 11.76 -10.11
N PRO A 105 -6.56 11.28 -8.99
CA PRO A 105 -5.12 11.05 -8.96
C PRO A 105 -4.76 9.89 -9.86
N GLU A 106 -3.55 9.93 -10.38
CA GLU A 106 -3.02 8.78 -11.09
C GLU A 106 -2.70 7.70 -10.06
N LEU A 107 -3.11 6.47 -10.34
CA LEU A 107 -2.88 5.35 -9.43
C LEU A 107 -1.84 4.43 -10.05
N VAL A 108 -0.79 4.16 -9.31
CA VAL A 108 0.27 3.25 -9.73
C VAL A 108 0.34 2.11 -8.72
N PHE A 109 0.13 0.90 -9.20
CA PHE A 109 0.15 -0.29 -8.34
C PHE A 109 1.53 -0.91 -8.37
N ALA A 110 2.04 -1.26 -7.21
CA ALA A 110 3.34 -1.89 -7.08
C ALA A 110 3.28 -2.96 -6.01
N TYR A 111 3.96 -4.06 -6.28
CA TYR A 111 4.04 -5.13 -5.28
C TYR A 111 4.86 -4.65 -4.09
N ASP A 112 4.44 -5.00 -2.88
CA ASP A 112 5.13 -4.59 -1.67
C ASP A 112 6.31 -5.53 -1.43
N ASP A 113 7.43 -5.21 -2.06
CA ASP A 113 8.63 -6.03 -1.94
C ASP A 113 9.20 -5.97 -0.53
N ASP A 114 9.05 -4.85 0.16
CA ASP A 114 9.55 -4.72 1.52
C ASP A 114 8.84 -5.70 2.44
N LEU A 115 7.53 -5.79 2.32
CA LEU A 115 6.78 -6.74 3.13
C LEU A 115 7.12 -8.18 2.76
N ALA A 116 7.25 -8.47 1.46
CA ALA A 116 7.61 -9.80 1.01
C ALA A 116 8.99 -10.19 1.54
N ASN A 117 9.95 -9.26 1.49
CA ASN A 117 11.29 -9.52 2.02
C ASN A 117 11.27 -9.74 3.52
N ALA A 118 10.50 -8.96 4.24
CA ALA A 118 10.38 -9.14 5.69
C ALA A 118 9.82 -10.51 6.02
N ARG A 119 8.83 -10.95 5.30
CA ARG A 119 8.23 -12.27 5.51
C ARG A 119 9.22 -13.39 5.20
N ARG A 120 10.01 -13.22 4.15
CA ARG A 120 11.01 -14.22 3.78
C ARG A 120 12.07 -14.34 4.86
N ILE A 121 12.56 -13.22 5.35
CA ILE A 121 13.56 -13.22 6.42
C ILE A 121 12.99 -13.87 7.67
N ASP A 122 11.76 -13.54 8.02
CA ASP A 122 11.11 -14.12 9.20
C ASP A 122 10.97 -15.64 9.06
N SER A 123 10.59 -16.10 7.89
CA SER A 123 10.48 -17.54 7.62
C SER A 123 11.82 -18.23 7.74
N LEU A 124 12.87 -17.60 7.22
CA LEU A 124 14.21 -18.17 7.33
C LEU A 124 14.65 -18.25 8.79
N LEU A 125 14.38 -17.21 9.57
CA LEU A 125 14.72 -17.23 10.99
C LEU A 125 13.95 -18.30 11.74
N LYS A 126 12.70 -18.48 11.42
CA LYS A 126 11.89 -19.55 12.02
C LYS A 126 12.45 -20.92 11.65
N GLY A 127 12.84 -21.09 10.41
CA GLY A 127 13.43 -22.35 9.97
C GLY A 127 14.71 -22.66 10.71
N LEU A 128 15.57 -21.67 10.88
CA LEU A 128 16.81 -21.85 11.61
C LEU A 128 16.55 -22.17 13.06
N ARG A 129 15.56 -21.54 13.65
CA ARG A 129 15.23 -21.79 15.03
C ARG A 129 14.69 -23.23 15.22
N SER A 130 13.86 -23.67 14.30
CA SER A 130 13.34 -25.02 14.34
C SER A 130 14.44 -26.06 14.21
N ALA A 131 15.36 -25.83 13.28
CA ALA A 131 16.50 -26.73 13.10
C ALA A 131 17.35 -26.81 14.35
N ARG A 132 17.57 -25.68 15.00
CA ARG A 132 18.34 -25.64 16.23
C ARG A 132 17.63 -26.39 17.36
N ASP A 133 16.33 -26.21 17.46
CA ASP A 133 15.54 -26.91 18.47
C ASP A 133 15.59 -28.41 18.23
N ASP A 134 15.47 -28.83 16.98
CA ASP A 134 15.55 -30.25 16.64
C ASP A 134 16.91 -30.83 17.02
N GLU A 135 17.99 -30.09 16.77
CA GLU A 135 19.32 -30.53 17.15
C GLU A 135 19.42 -30.68 18.67
N THR A 136 18.89 -29.72 19.40
CA THR A 136 18.90 -29.76 20.85
C THR A 136 18.12 -30.98 21.35
N ASP A 137 16.98 -31.24 20.76
CA ASP A 137 16.18 -32.42 21.13
C ASP A 137 16.93 -33.72 20.82
N GLY A 138 17.67 -33.70 19.69
CA GLY A 138 18.44 -34.88 19.33
C GLY A 138 19.58 -35.16 20.28
N ASP A 139 20.10 -34.13 20.90
CA ASP A 139 21.17 -34.28 21.88
C ASP A 139 20.71 -34.81 23.21
N ALA A 140 19.44 -34.65 23.46
CA ALA A 140 18.89 -35.13 24.72
C ALA A 140 18.65 -36.63 24.69
#